data_a13c645872dc4f90e82dfc825f3698c3
#
_entry.id   a13c645872dc4f90e82dfc825f3698c3
#
_cell.length_a   1.000
_cell.length_b   1.000
_cell.length_c   1.000
_cell.angle_alpha   90.00
_cell.angle_beta   90.00
_cell.angle_gamma   90.00
#
_symmetry.space_group_name_H-M   'P 1'
#
loop_
_entity.id
_entity.type
_entity.pdbx_description
1 polymer ?
#
loop_
_entity_poly.entity_id
_entity_poly.type
_entity_poly.pdbx_seq_one_letter_code
_entity_poly.pdbx_strand_id
1 'polypeptide(L)'
;IYGNALVAATDADGEVVWSWHIWVPEAAVEEVALKSGYRMMNMNLGAVNNNVADVGSYGMLYQWGRKDPFPTASTLTGNTSTVAGPLYDIDGNEVTIGYVTTSATVGTIEYATAHPTVCIASGLTQTDWLAVSDDALWGNPYGNERDTENNYPNKGEKSQYDPCPAGWRVPPADVFRSFTSSGGYAWVVDDFDVADMNGDGTVDEKDWNYGWLFNVASGSNYFSAGGRYYLSLIHISEPTRQAEIS
;
A
#
# COMPACT_ATOMS: atom_id res chain seq x y z
N ILE A 1 -18.06 14.32 2.98
CA ILE A 1 -17.97 12.91 2.56
C ILE A 1 -16.49 12.60 2.43
N TYR A 2 -16.04 11.57 3.13
CA TYR A 2 -14.67 11.09 3.09
C TYR A 2 -14.63 9.72 2.41
N GLY A 3 -13.49 9.32 1.87
CA GLY A 3 -13.31 7.99 1.28
C GLY A 3 -12.51 8.01 -0.01
N ASN A 4 -12.72 6.99 -0.81
CA ASN A 4 -12.02 6.75 -2.04
C ASN A 4 -13.00 6.57 -3.19
N ALA A 5 -12.65 7.08 -4.36
CA ALA A 5 -13.37 6.84 -5.60
C ALA A 5 -12.39 6.59 -6.74
N LEU A 6 -12.77 5.73 -7.67
CA LEU A 6 -12.07 5.53 -8.92
C LEU A 6 -12.89 6.18 -10.03
N VAL A 7 -12.31 7.13 -10.74
CA VAL A 7 -12.93 7.83 -11.87
C VAL A 7 -12.17 7.47 -13.13
N ALA A 8 -12.88 7.09 -14.17
CA ALA A 8 -12.27 6.70 -15.43
C ALA A 8 -12.72 7.60 -16.59
N ALA A 9 -11.82 7.80 -17.54
CA ALA A 9 -12.13 8.29 -18.88
C ALA A 9 -12.28 7.11 -19.81
N THR A 10 -13.28 7.17 -20.67
CA THR A 10 -13.52 6.15 -21.71
C THR A 10 -13.43 6.76 -23.11
N ASP A 11 -13.11 5.94 -24.07
CA ASP A 11 -13.22 6.28 -25.49
C ASP A 11 -14.68 6.23 -26.00
N ALA A 12 -14.86 6.36 -27.31
CA ALA A 12 -16.18 6.33 -27.93
C ALA A 12 -16.87 4.96 -27.89
N ASP A 13 -16.10 3.90 -27.73
CA ASP A 13 -16.59 2.52 -27.61
C ASP A 13 -16.88 2.11 -26.17
N GLY A 14 -16.57 3.02 -25.20
CA GLY A 14 -16.77 2.80 -23.78
C GLY A 14 -15.61 2.10 -23.07
N GLU A 15 -14.50 1.86 -23.75
CA GLU A 15 -13.30 1.25 -23.17
C GLU A 15 -12.53 2.27 -22.32
N VAL A 16 -12.07 1.85 -21.15
CA VAL A 16 -11.30 2.72 -20.24
C VAL A 16 -9.92 3.01 -20.85
N VAL A 17 -9.65 4.29 -21.08
CA VAL A 17 -8.35 4.76 -21.57
C VAL A 17 -7.45 5.27 -20.46
N TRP A 18 -8.02 5.71 -19.33
CA TRP A 18 -7.30 6.12 -18.14
C TRP A 18 -8.22 6.17 -16.93
N SER A 19 -7.66 6.06 -15.72
CA SER A 19 -8.37 6.19 -14.45
C SER A 19 -7.58 7.01 -13.45
N TRP A 20 -8.29 7.61 -12.49
CA TRP A 20 -7.73 8.38 -11.38
C TRP A 20 -8.31 7.87 -10.07
N HIS A 21 -7.44 7.68 -9.09
CA HIS A 21 -7.84 7.50 -7.70
C HIS A 21 -8.11 8.87 -7.07
N ILE A 22 -9.33 9.11 -6.65
CA ILE A 22 -9.72 10.30 -5.88
C ILE A 22 -9.77 9.90 -4.41
N TRP A 23 -8.90 10.49 -3.62
CA TRP A 23 -8.79 10.22 -2.19
C TRP A 23 -9.14 11.47 -1.38
N VAL A 24 -10.13 11.34 -0.49
CA VAL A 24 -10.61 12.42 0.39
C VAL A 24 -10.53 11.94 1.84
N PRO A 25 -9.45 12.19 2.55
CA PRO A 25 -9.32 11.86 3.97
C PRO A 25 -10.13 12.82 4.84
N GLU A 26 -10.42 12.39 6.06
CA GLU A 26 -11.13 13.21 7.06
C GLU A 26 -10.30 14.41 7.53
N ALA A 27 -9.00 14.22 7.63
CA ALA A 27 -8.04 15.27 7.95
C ALA A 27 -6.98 15.37 6.85
N ALA A 28 -6.31 16.51 6.78
CA ALA A 28 -5.20 16.68 5.84
C ALA A 28 -4.11 15.63 6.09
N VAL A 29 -3.53 15.13 5.00
CA VAL A 29 -2.34 14.28 5.08
C VAL A 29 -1.17 15.13 5.58
N GLU A 30 -0.58 14.74 6.68
CA GLU A 30 0.55 15.42 7.28
C GLU A 30 1.86 14.70 6.97
N GLU A 31 2.94 15.44 7.07
CA GLU A 31 4.28 14.92 6.91
C GLU A 31 4.83 14.45 8.25
N VAL A 32 5.35 13.23 8.28
CA VAL A 32 6.05 12.64 9.41
C VAL A 32 7.52 12.47 9.07
N ALA A 33 8.39 13.10 9.86
CA ALA A 33 9.84 12.94 9.73
C ALA A 33 10.27 11.62 10.39
N LEU A 34 10.94 10.77 9.63
CA LEU A 34 11.51 9.52 10.10
C LEU A 34 12.93 9.70 10.64
N LYS A 35 13.39 8.79 11.49
CA LYS A 35 14.73 8.83 12.10
C LYS A 35 15.87 8.78 11.08
N SER A 36 15.63 8.18 9.92
CA SER A 36 16.56 8.13 8.79
C SER A 36 16.68 9.45 8.00
N GLY A 37 15.85 10.44 8.31
CA GLY A 37 15.76 11.70 7.56
C GLY A 37 14.77 11.69 6.41
N TYR A 38 14.15 10.56 6.09
CA TYR A 38 13.02 10.49 5.17
C TYR A 38 11.77 11.14 5.77
N ARG A 39 10.83 11.46 4.90
CA ARG A 39 9.51 11.97 5.27
C ARG A 39 8.45 11.10 4.62
N MET A 40 7.46 10.73 5.41
CA MET A 40 6.32 9.92 4.97
C MET A 40 5.01 10.64 5.25
N MET A 41 3.94 10.22 4.60
CA MET A 41 2.59 10.56 5.03
C MET A 41 2.33 9.94 6.40
N ASN A 42 1.56 10.64 7.23
CA ASN A 42 1.18 10.17 8.57
C ASN A 42 0.18 9.01 8.54
N MET A 43 -0.32 8.63 7.37
CA MET A 43 -1.32 7.56 7.20
C MET A 43 -1.06 6.78 5.92
N ASN A 44 -1.64 5.60 5.83
CA ASN A 44 -1.60 4.77 4.63
C ASN A 44 -2.32 5.46 3.45
N LEU A 45 -1.81 5.24 2.26
CA LEU A 45 -2.42 5.78 1.04
C LEU A 45 -3.86 5.27 0.89
N GLY A 46 -4.81 6.19 0.75
CA GLY A 46 -6.24 5.89 0.69
C GLY A 46 -6.93 5.76 2.06
N ALA A 47 -6.23 5.93 3.17
CA ALA A 47 -6.85 5.92 4.50
C ALA A 47 -7.80 7.12 4.69
N VAL A 48 -8.91 6.89 5.36
CA VAL A 48 -9.86 7.96 5.70
C VAL A 48 -9.36 8.77 6.89
N ASN A 49 -8.74 8.08 7.85
CA ASN A 49 -8.18 8.67 9.06
C ASN A 49 -6.91 7.93 9.48
N ASN A 50 -6.31 8.33 10.60
CA ASN A 50 -5.15 7.66 11.20
C ASN A 50 -5.46 7.21 12.65
N ASN A 51 -6.70 6.82 12.91
CA ASN A 51 -7.11 6.37 14.23
C ASN A 51 -6.64 4.93 14.49
N VAL A 52 -6.20 4.69 15.71
CA VAL A 52 -5.82 3.35 16.17
C VAL A 52 -7.03 2.44 16.17
N ALA A 53 -6.87 1.23 15.66
CA ALA A 53 -7.93 0.22 15.58
C ALA A 53 -9.21 0.72 14.87
N ASP A 54 -9.05 1.41 13.78
CA ASP A 54 -10.13 1.90 12.93
C ASP A 54 -9.94 1.37 11.50
N VAL A 55 -10.99 0.80 10.92
CA VAL A 55 -10.99 0.30 9.52
C VAL A 55 -10.65 1.42 8.55
N GLY A 56 -11.07 2.64 8.84
CA GLY A 56 -10.75 3.82 8.05
C GLY A 56 -9.26 4.15 7.96
N SER A 57 -8.44 3.62 8.87
CA SER A 57 -6.98 3.79 8.84
C SER A 57 -6.25 2.81 7.92
N TYR A 58 -6.91 1.76 7.44
CA TYR A 58 -6.25 0.73 6.63
C TYR A 58 -5.72 1.22 5.30
N GLY A 59 -6.39 2.20 4.69
CA GLY A 59 -6.05 2.70 3.36
C GLY A 59 -6.52 1.77 2.25
N MET A 60 -5.78 1.76 1.14
CA MET A 60 -6.06 0.95 -0.04
C MET A 60 -4.86 0.07 -0.38
N LEU A 61 -5.10 -1.03 -1.08
CA LEU A 61 -4.07 -1.93 -1.57
C LEU A 61 -3.77 -1.63 -3.04
N TYR A 62 -2.52 -1.86 -3.43
CA TYR A 62 -2.06 -1.64 -4.81
C TYR A 62 -1.24 -2.83 -5.26
N GLN A 63 -1.42 -3.24 -6.51
CA GLN A 63 -0.46 -4.13 -7.14
C GLN A 63 0.78 -3.32 -7.54
N TRP A 64 1.96 -3.88 -7.33
CA TRP A 64 3.22 -3.21 -7.67
C TRP A 64 3.20 -2.67 -9.11
N GLY A 65 3.52 -1.40 -9.27
CA GLY A 65 3.52 -0.76 -10.59
C GLY A 65 2.17 -0.29 -11.11
N ARG A 66 1.06 -0.57 -10.42
CA ARG A 66 -0.27 -0.08 -10.79
C ARG A 66 -0.67 1.14 -9.97
N LYS A 67 -1.39 2.04 -10.61
CA LYS A 67 -1.93 3.28 -10.00
C LYS A 67 -3.31 3.10 -9.37
N ASP A 68 -4.02 2.02 -9.71
CA ASP A 68 -5.41 1.81 -9.32
C ASP A 68 -5.51 1.06 -8.01
N PRO A 69 -6.33 1.56 -7.06
CA PRO A 69 -6.50 0.99 -5.75
C PRO A 69 -7.42 -0.22 -5.73
N PHE A 70 -7.18 -1.11 -4.77
CA PHE A 70 -8.10 -2.18 -4.37
C PHE A 70 -8.50 -1.99 -2.91
N PRO A 71 -9.75 -2.30 -2.54
CA PRO A 71 -10.22 -2.13 -1.17
C PRO A 71 -9.47 -3.06 -0.21
N THR A 72 -9.24 -2.60 1.00
CA THR A 72 -8.74 -3.38 2.13
C THR A 72 -9.87 -4.13 2.83
N ALA A 73 -9.59 -4.73 3.99
CA ALA A 73 -10.60 -5.37 4.82
C ALA A 73 -11.68 -4.38 5.27
N SER A 74 -12.92 -4.85 5.33
CA SER A 74 -14.07 -4.07 5.80
C SER A 74 -14.28 -4.15 7.32
N THR A 75 -13.50 -4.98 8.03
CA THR A 75 -13.64 -5.19 9.47
C THR A 75 -12.27 -5.30 10.13
N LEU A 76 -12.20 -4.91 11.39
CA LEU A 76 -11.06 -5.16 12.25
C LEU A 76 -11.08 -6.63 12.66
N THR A 77 -10.35 -7.45 11.96
CA THR A 77 -10.17 -8.86 12.32
C THR A 77 -8.69 -9.16 12.43
N GLY A 78 -8.27 -9.66 13.57
CA GLY A 78 -6.94 -10.25 13.69
C GLY A 78 -6.95 -11.68 13.16
N ASN A 79 -5.89 -12.16 12.61
CA ASN A 79 -5.54 -13.56 12.37
C ASN A 79 -6.39 -14.40 11.41
N THR A 80 -7.29 -13.83 10.63
CA THR A 80 -8.08 -14.62 9.70
C THR A 80 -8.21 -13.96 8.34
N SER A 81 -8.45 -14.76 7.33
CA SER A 81 -8.85 -14.27 6.02
C SER A 81 -10.13 -13.45 6.16
N THR A 82 -10.09 -12.22 5.70
CA THR A 82 -11.24 -11.32 5.72
C THR A 82 -11.71 -11.03 4.30
N VAL A 83 -12.94 -10.59 4.19
CA VAL A 83 -13.49 -10.16 2.92
C VAL A 83 -13.06 -8.72 2.65
N ALA A 84 -12.66 -8.42 1.42
CA ALA A 84 -12.42 -7.05 0.97
C ALA A 84 -13.67 -6.20 1.17
N GLY A 85 -13.47 -4.92 1.43
CA GLY A 85 -14.57 -3.95 1.47
C GLY A 85 -15.29 -3.90 0.12
N PRO A 86 -16.61 -3.64 0.10
CA PRO A 86 -17.36 -3.55 -1.13
C PRO A 86 -16.94 -2.34 -1.97
N LEU A 87 -16.99 -2.49 -3.29
CA LEU A 87 -16.98 -1.41 -4.25
C LEU A 87 -18.41 -1.14 -4.73
N TYR A 88 -18.71 0.11 -5.01
CA TYR A 88 -20.02 0.49 -5.55
C TYR A 88 -19.84 1.33 -6.83
N ASP A 89 -20.72 1.12 -7.79
CA ASP A 89 -20.82 1.99 -8.96
C ASP A 89 -21.53 3.32 -8.59
N ILE A 90 -21.67 4.20 -9.59
CA ILE A 90 -22.32 5.50 -9.39
C ILE A 90 -23.81 5.39 -9.07
N ASP A 91 -24.43 4.28 -9.41
CA ASP A 91 -25.84 3.99 -9.13
C ASP A 91 -26.05 3.30 -7.77
N GLY A 92 -24.95 3.00 -7.07
CA GLY A 92 -24.93 2.35 -5.77
C GLY A 92 -25.04 0.83 -5.84
N ASN A 93 -24.81 0.21 -6.99
CA ASN A 93 -24.77 -1.23 -7.10
C ASN A 93 -23.37 -1.73 -6.73
N GLU A 94 -23.30 -2.87 -6.06
CA GLU A 94 -22.03 -3.48 -5.69
C GLU A 94 -21.30 -4.00 -6.95
N VAL A 95 -20.04 -3.62 -7.06
CA VAL A 95 -19.13 -4.04 -8.13
C VAL A 95 -18.19 -5.10 -7.59
N THR A 96 -18.16 -6.25 -8.22
CA THR A 96 -17.22 -7.32 -7.88
C THR A 96 -15.86 -7.06 -8.49
N ILE A 97 -14.80 -7.17 -7.69
CA ILE A 97 -13.43 -7.14 -8.20
C ILE A 97 -13.20 -8.35 -9.09
N GLY A 98 -12.80 -8.10 -10.32
CA GLY A 98 -12.41 -9.16 -11.25
C GLY A 98 -11.05 -9.76 -10.88
N TYR A 99 -10.88 -11.06 -11.15
CA TYR A 99 -9.61 -11.75 -10.96
C TYR A 99 -9.26 -12.50 -12.26
N VAL A 100 -8.05 -12.27 -12.75
CA VAL A 100 -7.52 -12.93 -13.94
C VAL A 100 -6.08 -13.37 -13.69
N THR A 101 -5.65 -14.42 -14.37
CA THR A 101 -4.25 -14.87 -14.29
C THR A 101 -3.43 -14.19 -15.37
N THR A 102 -2.21 -13.78 -15.03
CA THR A 102 -1.28 -13.16 -15.97
C THR A 102 -0.99 -14.07 -17.18
N SER A 103 -0.88 -13.46 -18.32
CA SER A 103 -0.49 -14.07 -19.59
C SER A 103 0.18 -13.00 -20.45
N ALA A 104 0.68 -13.37 -21.61
CA ALA A 104 1.28 -12.41 -22.55
C ALA A 104 0.33 -11.27 -22.99
N THR A 105 -0.99 -11.47 -22.88
CA THR A 105 -2.01 -10.47 -23.26
C THR A 105 -2.67 -9.78 -22.08
N VAL A 106 -2.71 -10.44 -20.91
CA VAL A 106 -3.33 -9.91 -19.69
C VAL A 106 -2.30 -9.22 -18.80
N GLY A 107 -1.09 -9.76 -18.73
CA GLY A 107 0.00 -9.18 -17.94
C GLY A 107 0.67 -8.00 -18.64
N THR A 108 -0.10 -7.00 -19.08
CA THR A 108 0.39 -5.80 -19.77
C THR A 108 -0.15 -4.53 -19.14
N ILE A 109 0.56 -3.43 -19.34
CA ILE A 109 0.15 -2.10 -18.85
C ILE A 109 -1.17 -1.68 -19.51
N GLU A 110 -1.32 -1.97 -20.80
CA GLU A 110 -2.53 -1.64 -21.55
C GLU A 110 -3.75 -2.36 -20.98
N TYR A 111 -3.62 -3.66 -20.70
CA TYR A 111 -4.70 -4.43 -20.10
C TYR A 111 -5.04 -3.89 -18.69
N ALA A 112 -4.03 -3.67 -17.85
CA ALA A 112 -4.23 -3.14 -16.50
C ALA A 112 -4.90 -1.76 -16.51
N THR A 113 -4.57 -0.91 -17.47
CA THR A 113 -5.17 0.44 -17.64
C THR A 113 -6.63 0.34 -18.08
N ALA A 114 -6.93 -0.55 -19.01
CA ALA A 114 -8.31 -0.78 -19.49
C ALA A 114 -9.20 -1.47 -18.44
N HIS A 115 -8.61 -2.15 -17.46
CA HIS A 115 -9.33 -2.93 -16.46
C HIS A 115 -8.91 -2.55 -15.02
N PRO A 116 -9.18 -1.31 -14.58
CA PRO A 116 -8.67 -0.79 -13.29
C PRO A 116 -9.23 -1.53 -12.06
N THR A 117 -10.39 -2.17 -12.17
CA THR A 117 -11.03 -2.96 -11.09
C THR A 117 -10.73 -4.45 -11.16
N VAL A 118 -9.84 -4.88 -12.06
CA VAL A 118 -9.44 -6.28 -12.19
C VAL A 118 -8.07 -6.50 -11.55
N CYS A 119 -8.00 -7.41 -10.59
CA CYS A 119 -6.75 -7.86 -10.00
C CYS A 119 -6.11 -8.92 -10.91
N ILE A 120 -4.85 -8.72 -11.30
CA ILE A 120 -4.12 -9.64 -12.17
C ILE A 120 -3.24 -10.52 -11.28
N ALA A 121 -3.64 -11.77 -11.08
CA ALA A 121 -2.87 -12.72 -10.30
C ALA A 121 -1.63 -13.19 -11.07
N SER A 122 -0.51 -13.35 -10.36
CA SER A 122 0.67 -13.98 -10.94
C SER A 122 0.39 -15.45 -11.31
N GLY A 123 1.05 -15.94 -12.35
CA GLY A 123 1.05 -17.37 -12.66
C GLY A 123 1.86 -18.15 -11.62
N LEU A 124 1.72 -19.48 -11.59
CA LEU A 124 2.40 -20.36 -10.63
C LEU A 124 3.94 -20.26 -10.62
N THR A 125 4.52 -19.68 -11.67
CA THR A 125 5.98 -19.57 -11.86
C THR A 125 6.51 -18.14 -11.81
N GLN A 126 5.63 -17.15 -11.68
CA GLN A 126 6.00 -15.73 -11.62
C GLN A 126 5.35 -15.10 -10.40
N THR A 127 6.09 -14.23 -9.73
CA THR A 127 5.61 -13.46 -8.56
C THR A 127 5.04 -12.10 -8.97
N ASP A 128 5.13 -11.74 -10.25
CA ASP A 128 4.70 -10.48 -10.82
C ASP A 128 3.40 -10.65 -11.62
N TRP A 129 2.55 -9.62 -11.62
CA TRP A 129 1.36 -9.54 -12.47
C TRP A 129 1.71 -9.22 -13.93
N LEU A 130 2.85 -8.56 -14.17
CA LEU A 130 3.37 -8.33 -15.51
C LEU A 130 3.93 -9.61 -16.12
N ALA A 131 3.66 -9.81 -17.42
CA ALA A 131 4.27 -10.90 -18.18
C ALA A 131 5.78 -10.67 -18.40
N VAL A 132 6.19 -9.42 -18.44
CA VAL A 132 7.59 -8.98 -18.46
C VAL A 132 7.77 -7.95 -17.33
N SER A 133 8.50 -8.32 -16.29
CA SER A 133 8.70 -7.49 -15.11
C SER A 133 9.33 -6.13 -15.45
N ASP A 134 8.81 -5.08 -14.82
CA ASP A 134 9.38 -3.74 -14.86
C ASP A 134 9.32 -3.11 -13.45
N ASP A 135 10.45 -3.15 -12.76
CA ASP A 135 10.56 -2.65 -11.39
C ASP A 135 10.48 -1.12 -11.29
N ALA A 136 10.52 -0.41 -12.41
CA ALA A 136 10.50 1.05 -12.47
C ALA A 136 9.10 1.63 -12.75
N LEU A 137 8.03 0.82 -12.78
CA LEU A 137 6.68 1.32 -13.11
C LEU A 137 6.20 2.43 -12.18
N TRP A 138 6.50 2.38 -10.89
CA TRP A 138 6.19 3.49 -9.98
C TRP A 138 7.22 4.63 -10.00
N GLY A 139 8.14 4.59 -10.94
CA GLY A 139 9.33 5.41 -11.00
C GLY A 139 10.53 4.68 -10.39
N ASN A 140 11.70 5.14 -10.74
CA ASN A 140 12.92 4.57 -10.17
C ASN A 140 13.22 5.22 -8.82
N PRO A 141 13.02 4.53 -7.68
CA PRO A 141 13.23 5.12 -6.36
C PRO A 141 14.69 5.43 -6.08
N TYR A 142 15.62 4.86 -6.84
CA TYR A 142 17.06 5.01 -6.66
C TYR A 142 17.71 5.81 -7.79
N GLY A 143 16.95 6.30 -8.74
CA GLY A 143 17.50 6.79 -10.00
C GLY A 143 18.09 5.63 -10.82
N ASN A 144 19.11 5.88 -11.61
CA ASN A 144 19.79 4.83 -12.37
C ASN A 144 20.86 4.07 -11.56
N GLU A 145 21.07 4.46 -10.33
CA GLU A 145 22.06 3.86 -9.42
C GLU A 145 21.39 3.58 -8.08
N ARG A 146 21.53 2.36 -7.61
CA ARG A 146 21.21 2.02 -6.23
C ARG A 146 22.18 2.82 -5.37
N ASP A 147 21.69 3.85 -4.68
CA ASP A 147 22.51 4.67 -3.83
C ASP A 147 22.95 3.85 -2.61
N THR A 148 24.14 3.27 -2.70
CA THR A 148 24.75 2.47 -1.64
C THR A 148 25.42 3.34 -0.58
N GLU A 149 25.45 4.66 -0.75
CA GLU A 149 26.25 5.57 0.08
C GLU A 149 25.41 6.51 0.99
N ASN A 150 24.22 6.13 1.39
CA ASN A 150 23.38 6.92 2.34
C ASN A 150 23.06 8.36 1.87
N ASN A 151 23.05 8.63 0.59
CA ASN A 151 22.60 9.91 0.05
C ASN A 151 21.07 9.98 0.04
N TYR A 152 20.47 10.00 1.21
CA TYR A 152 19.10 10.41 1.43
C TYR A 152 18.97 11.93 1.45
N PRO A 153 17.92 12.47 0.89
CA PRO A 153 16.79 11.93 0.18
C PRO A 153 17.02 11.91 -1.33
N ASN A 154 17.18 10.80 -1.83
CA ASN A 154 16.89 10.21 -3.07
C ASN A 154 16.52 11.05 -4.29
N LYS A 155 17.15 10.71 -5.34
CA LYS A 155 16.97 11.21 -6.69
C LYS A 155 15.88 10.47 -7.48
N GLY A 156 15.02 9.68 -6.79
CA GLY A 156 13.99 8.89 -7.45
C GLY A 156 12.96 9.77 -8.15
N GLU A 157 12.52 9.34 -9.31
CA GLU A 157 11.50 10.01 -10.09
C GLU A 157 10.15 9.32 -9.91
N LYS A 158 9.09 10.12 -9.79
CA LYS A 158 7.72 9.65 -9.78
C LYS A 158 7.26 9.40 -11.21
N SER A 159 6.69 8.23 -11.48
CA SER A 159 6.05 7.94 -12.76
C SER A 159 4.58 8.32 -12.76
N GLN A 160 3.93 8.24 -13.92
CA GLN A 160 2.48 8.39 -14.05
C GLN A 160 1.68 7.24 -13.42
N TYR A 161 2.32 6.11 -13.14
CA TYR A 161 1.69 4.94 -12.51
C TYR A 161 1.89 4.90 -10.98
N ASP A 162 2.67 5.82 -10.43
CA ASP A 162 2.82 5.94 -8.97
C ASP A 162 1.51 6.46 -8.36
N PRO A 163 0.88 5.68 -7.45
CA PRO A 163 -0.46 6.00 -6.94
C PRO A 163 -0.49 7.14 -5.92
N CYS A 164 0.67 7.57 -5.42
CA CYS A 164 0.71 8.63 -4.43
C CYS A 164 0.25 9.98 -5.00
N PRO A 165 -0.37 10.86 -4.22
CA PRO A 165 -0.77 12.18 -4.66
C PRO A 165 0.43 13.06 -5.04
N ALA A 166 0.13 14.22 -5.64
CA ALA A 166 1.15 15.19 -6.01
C ALA A 166 2.00 15.61 -4.81
N GLY A 167 3.31 15.68 -5.00
CA GLY A 167 4.28 15.96 -3.94
C GLY A 167 4.74 14.73 -3.14
N TRP A 168 4.09 13.59 -3.34
CA TRP A 168 4.42 12.32 -2.73
C TRP A 168 4.74 11.26 -3.78
N ARG A 169 5.42 10.20 -3.37
CA ARG A 169 5.73 9.04 -4.21
C ARG A 169 5.86 7.78 -3.38
N VAL A 170 5.81 6.63 -4.03
CA VAL A 170 6.12 5.36 -3.39
C VAL A 170 7.56 5.39 -2.87
N PRO A 171 7.78 5.08 -1.59
CA PRO A 171 9.11 5.17 -0.98
C PRO A 171 10.02 4.03 -1.45
N PRO A 172 11.34 4.24 -1.46
CA PRO A 172 12.29 3.15 -1.60
C PRO A 172 12.27 2.23 -0.38
N ALA A 173 12.69 0.99 -0.54
CA ALA A 173 12.69 -0.02 0.54
C ALA A 173 13.46 0.45 1.78
N ASP A 174 14.51 1.23 1.62
CA ASP A 174 15.34 1.74 2.72
C ASP A 174 14.59 2.61 3.73
N VAL A 175 13.46 3.20 3.34
CA VAL A 175 12.58 3.95 4.27
C VAL A 175 12.13 3.08 5.43
N PHE A 176 11.83 1.81 5.17
CA PHE A 176 11.32 0.87 6.17
C PHE A 176 12.35 0.49 7.24
N ARG A 177 13.64 0.73 7.01
CA ARG A 177 14.69 0.62 8.01
C ARG A 177 14.53 1.61 9.16
N SER A 178 13.79 2.69 8.95
CA SER A 178 13.46 3.68 9.99
C SER A 178 12.48 3.16 11.03
N PHE A 179 11.84 2.05 10.79
CA PHE A 179 10.86 1.43 11.69
C PHE A 179 11.47 0.35 12.57
N THR A 180 12.79 0.22 12.58
CA THR A 180 13.51 -0.76 13.38
C THR A 180 14.51 -0.12 14.31
N SER A 181 14.68 -0.72 15.48
CA SER A 181 15.68 -0.30 16.48
C SER A 181 17.12 -0.51 16.00
N SER A 182 17.34 -1.55 15.20
CA SER A 182 18.65 -1.87 14.62
C SER A 182 19.04 -0.98 13.44
N GLY A 183 18.08 -0.31 12.80
CA GLY A 183 18.26 0.37 11.50
C GLY A 183 18.43 -0.61 10.33
N GLY A 184 18.12 -1.89 10.54
CA GLY A 184 18.07 -2.93 9.53
C GLY A 184 16.66 -3.13 8.96
N TYR A 185 16.46 -4.19 8.22
CA TYR A 185 15.11 -4.64 7.84
C TYR A 185 14.59 -5.56 8.94
N ALA A 186 13.41 -5.22 9.53
CA ALA A 186 12.83 -6.04 10.58
C ALA A 186 12.18 -7.30 10.00
N TRP A 187 12.55 -8.42 10.59
CA TRP A 187 11.93 -9.71 10.32
C TRP A 187 11.14 -10.23 11.53
N VAL A 188 11.30 -9.58 12.69
CA VAL A 188 10.70 -9.96 13.96
C VAL A 188 10.23 -8.70 14.70
N VAL A 189 9.19 -8.85 15.53
CA VAL A 189 8.61 -7.74 16.29
C VAL A 189 9.61 -7.11 17.26
N ASP A 190 10.48 -7.89 17.85
CA ASP A 190 11.49 -7.44 18.83
C ASP A 190 12.46 -6.37 18.28
N ASP A 191 12.56 -6.25 16.95
CA ASP A 191 13.37 -5.21 16.31
C ASP A 191 12.53 -3.98 15.90
N PHE A 192 11.22 -4.00 16.07
CA PHE A 192 10.40 -2.84 15.75
C PHE A 192 10.65 -1.70 16.74
N ASP A 193 10.84 -0.50 16.22
CA ASP A 193 10.94 0.71 17.00
C ASP A 193 9.54 1.30 17.23
N VAL A 194 8.81 0.67 18.14
CA VAL A 194 7.42 1.00 18.45
C VAL A 194 7.24 1.41 19.90
N ALA A 195 6.17 2.11 20.18
CA ALA A 195 5.80 2.49 21.54
C ALA A 195 5.11 1.31 22.26
N ASP A 196 5.34 1.22 23.56
CA ASP A 196 4.58 0.38 24.48
C ASP A 196 3.14 0.94 24.56
N MET A 197 2.21 0.35 23.82
CA MET A 197 0.83 0.83 23.74
C MET A 197 -0.03 0.37 24.89
N ASN A 198 0.31 -0.77 25.49
CA ASN A 198 -0.44 -1.34 26.61
C ASN A 198 0.05 -0.86 27.98
N GLY A 199 1.24 -0.24 28.04
CA GLY A 199 1.82 0.37 29.24
C GLY A 199 2.37 -0.65 30.25
N ASP A 200 2.70 -1.87 29.82
CA ASP A 200 3.21 -2.91 30.71
C ASP A 200 4.75 -2.84 30.91
N GLY A 201 5.41 -1.94 30.19
CA GLY A 201 6.86 -1.69 30.26
C GLY A 201 7.66 -2.58 29.31
N THR A 202 7.00 -3.37 28.46
CA THR A 202 7.65 -4.27 27.50
C THR A 202 7.03 -4.05 26.12
N VAL A 203 7.85 -3.89 25.11
CA VAL A 203 7.37 -3.87 23.72
C VAL A 203 7.31 -5.31 23.22
N ASP A 204 6.11 -5.80 22.99
CA ASP A 204 5.87 -7.15 22.48
C ASP A 204 4.61 -7.21 21.57
N GLU A 205 4.19 -8.42 21.21
CA GLU A 205 3.01 -8.62 20.35
C GLU A 205 1.69 -8.10 20.95
N LYS A 206 1.64 -7.82 22.26
CA LYS A 206 0.45 -7.27 22.91
C LYS A 206 0.27 -5.77 22.65
N ASP A 207 1.30 -5.11 22.14
CA ASP A 207 1.22 -3.72 21.66
C ASP A 207 0.63 -3.62 20.25
N TRP A 208 0.40 -4.76 19.63
CA TRP A 208 -0.32 -4.84 18.37
C TRP A 208 -1.79 -4.44 18.52
N ASN A 209 -2.20 -3.44 17.80
CA ASN A 209 -3.61 -3.03 17.76
C ASN A 209 -4.06 -2.72 16.31
N TYR A 210 -4.14 -3.75 15.49
CA TYR A 210 -4.40 -3.69 14.05
C TYR A 210 -3.41 -2.80 13.27
N GLY A 211 -2.24 -2.61 13.81
CA GLY A 211 -1.14 -1.79 13.37
C GLY A 211 -0.18 -1.54 14.51
N TRP A 212 0.80 -0.70 14.26
CA TRP A 212 1.83 -0.36 15.23
C TRP A 212 1.97 1.15 15.38
N LEU A 213 2.25 1.59 16.60
CA LEU A 213 2.61 2.97 16.91
C LEU A 213 4.13 3.12 16.85
N PHE A 214 4.66 3.41 15.67
CA PHE A 214 6.11 3.54 15.46
C PHE A 214 6.66 4.83 16.05
N ASN A 215 7.83 4.73 16.68
CA ASN A 215 8.59 5.87 17.11
C ASN A 215 9.25 6.55 15.90
N VAL A 216 8.97 7.82 15.71
CA VAL A 216 9.48 8.64 14.61
C VAL A 216 10.33 9.80 15.16
N ALA A 217 10.93 10.63 14.31
CA ALA A 217 11.84 11.68 14.76
C ALA A 217 11.18 12.71 15.69
N SER A 218 9.87 12.93 15.58
CA SER A 218 9.11 13.94 16.34
C SER A 218 8.09 13.37 17.33
N GLY A 219 8.23 12.11 17.72
CA GLY A 219 7.27 11.44 18.62
C GLY A 219 6.94 10.04 18.15
N SER A 220 5.67 9.75 17.98
CA SER A 220 5.22 8.48 17.42
C SER A 220 4.10 8.70 16.39
N ASN A 221 3.99 7.78 15.44
CA ASN A 221 2.93 7.77 14.45
C ASN A 221 2.36 6.36 14.28
N TYR A 222 1.05 6.25 14.21
CA TYR A 222 0.38 4.98 13.99
C TYR A 222 0.34 4.66 12.50
N PHE A 223 0.72 3.43 12.17
CA PHE A 223 0.53 2.85 10.84
C PHE A 223 -0.26 1.55 10.97
N SER A 224 -1.44 1.56 10.41
CA SER A 224 -2.33 0.41 10.43
C SER A 224 -1.87 -0.65 9.44
N ALA A 225 -2.21 -1.88 9.76
CA ALA A 225 -1.91 -3.03 8.91
C ALA A 225 -3.14 -3.42 8.08
N GLY A 226 -3.28 -2.81 6.93
CA GLY A 226 -4.43 -2.96 6.02
C GLY A 226 -4.54 -4.32 5.33
N GLY A 227 -3.60 -5.25 5.62
CA GLY A 227 -3.61 -6.58 5.02
C GLY A 227 -2.96 -6.65 3.64
N ARG A 228 -3.14 -7.80 3.00
CA ARG A 228 -2.70 -8.07 1.61
C ARG A 228 -3.68 -9.01 0.92
N TYR A 229 -3.79 -8.92 -0.39
CA TYR A 229 -4.43 -9.99 -1.17
C TYR A 229 -3.48 -11.17 -1.29
N TYR A 230 -3.96 -12.34 -0.87
CA TYR A 230 -3.23 -13.58 -1.14
C TYR A 230 -3.73 -14.16 -2.47
N LEU A 231 -2.90 -14.06 -3.50
CA LEU A 231 -3.31 -14.32 -4.89
C LEU A 231 -3.63 -15.79 -5.21
N SER A 232 -3.35 -16.71 -4.30
CA SER A 232 -3.75 -18.12 -4.41
C SER A 232 -5.14 -18.43 -3.82
N LEU A 233 -5.67 -17.51 -3.00
CA LEU A 233 -6.98 -17.59 -2.38
C LEU A 233 -7.51 -16.15 -2.30
N ILE A 234 -8.72 -15.90 -2.73
CA ILE A 234 -9.38 -14.58 -2.79
C ILE A 234 -9.67 -14.09 -1.36
N HIS A 235 -8.63 -13.91 -0.54
CA HIS A 235 -8.74 -13.50 0.85
C HIS A 235 -7.67 -12.47 1.20
N ILE A 236 -8.06 -11.44 1.93
CA ILE A 236 -7.12 -10.58 2.63
C ILE A 236 -6.58 -11.39 3.79
N SER A 237 -5.29 -11.64 3.80
CA SER A 237 -4.63 -12.32 4.92
C SER A 237 -3.78 -11.33 5.72
N GLU A 238 -3.60 -11.64 6.97
CA GLU A 238 -2.98 -10.84 8.00
C GLU A 238 -1.63 -10.20 7.71
N PRO A 239 -1.39 -9.06 8.37
CA PRO A 239 -0.14 -8.32 8.26
C PRO A 239 0.97 -8.79 9.23
N THR A 240 0.78 -9.85 9.98
CA THR A 240 1.81 -10.34 10.93
C THR A 240 3.04 -10.93 10.26
N ARG A 241 3.03 -11.10 8.94
CA ARG A 241 4.24 -11.34 8.15
C ARG A 241 4.34 -10.24 7.12
N GLN A 242 4.81 -9.10 7.56
CA GLN A 242 5.19 -8.04 6.68
C GLN A 242 6.32 -8.50 5.77
N ALA A 243 6.02 -8.45 4.48
CA ALA A 243 7.00 -8.46 3.40
C ALA A 243 8.03 -9.60 3.43
N GLU A 244 7.65 -10.80 3.06
CA GLU A 244 8.53 -11.52 2.17
C GLU A 244 8.52 -10.76 0.84
N ILE A 245 9.39 -9.75 0.73
CA ILE A 245 9.81 -9.18 -0.53
C ILE A 245 10.85 -10.16 -1.07
N SER A 246 10.42 -11.06 -1.91
CA SER A 246 11.32 -11.82 -2.79
C SER A 246 11.50 -11.05 -4.09
#